data_134802d2012945504a36308ce7c4dcdf
#
_entry.id   134802d2012945504a36308ce7c4dcdf
#
_cell.length_a   1.000
_cell.length_b   1.000
_cell.length_c   1.000
_cell.angle_alpha   90.00
_cell.angle_beta   90.00
_cell.angle_gamma   90.00
#
_symmetry.space_group_name_H-M   'P 1'
#
loop_
_entity.id
_entity.type
_entity.pdbx_description
1 polymer ?
#
loop_
_entity_poly.entity_id
_entity_poly.type
_entity_poly.pdbx_seq_one_letter_code
_entity_poly.pdbx_strand_id
1 'polypeptide(L)'
;MGYDEEIDARIRTIINKWENTASKKMFGGVCHLLNGNMFCGVYKNFLILRLGVQGSEEALGRPYVKSMDITGKPIKGWVMVQKQGIVNDEELAAWLERAKKYARTLPPK
;
A
#
# COMPACT_ATOMS: atom_id res chain seq x y z
N MET A 1 0.68 19.76 0.78
CA MET A 1 0.19 18.40 0.55
C MET A 1 1.29 17.41 0.84
N GLY A 2 1.00 16.45 1.67
CA GLY A 2 2.02 15.54 2.13
C GLY A 2 2.23 14.30 1.28
N TYR A 3 1.48 14.12 0.19
CA TYR A 3 1.57 12.88 -0.58
C TYR A 3 1.26 13.11 -2.06
N ASP A 4 1.67 12.14 -2.89
CA ASP A 4 1.48 12.19 -4.34
C ASP A 4 0.03 11.86 -4.69
N GLU A 5 -0.74 12.86 -5.06
CA GLU A 5 -2.15 12.70 -5.34
C GLU A 5 -2.42 11.89 -6.62
N GLU A 6 -1.47 11.87 -7.54
CA GLU A 6 -1.60 11.07 -8.76
C GLU A 6 -1.58 9.58 -8.42
N ILE A 7 -0.66 9.18 -7.55
CA ILE A 7 -0.61 7.78 -7.10
C ILE A 7 -1.92 7.41 -6.43
N ASP A 8 -2.43 8.29 -5.57
CA ASP A 8 -3.68 8.01 -4.87
C ASP A 8 -4.86 7.90 -5.84
N ALA A 9 -4.93 8.78 -6.84
CA ALA A 9 -5.99 8.71 -7.82
C ALA A 9 -5.96 7.38 -8.59
N ARG A 10 -4.77 6.90 -8.92
CA ARG A 10 -4.61 5.62 -9.60
C ARG A 10 -5.05 4.45 -8.72
N ILE A 11 -4.71 4.51 -7.42
CA ILE A 11 -5.17 3.49 -6.47
C ILE A 11 -6.70 3.46 -6.42
N ARG A 12 -7.32 4.63 -6.27
CA ARG A 12 -8.77 4.72 -6.16
C ARG A 12 -9.48 4.18 -7.39
N THR A 13 -8.92 4.42 -8.56
CA THR A 13 -9.49 3.89 -9.80
C THR A 13 -9.55 2.36 -9.79
N ILE A 14 -8.56 1.73 -9.20
CA ILE A 14 -8.50 0.27 -9.13
C ILE A 14 -9.43 -0.26 -8.05
N ILE A 15 -9.37 0.32 -6.85
CA ILE A 15 -10.09 -0.25 -5.70
C ILE A 15 -11.54 0.20 -5.58
N ASN A 16 -11.99 1.16 -6.39
CA ASN A 16 -13.36 1.63 -6.29
C ASN A 16 -14.38 0.55 -6.65
N LYS A 17 -13.96 -0.53 -7.29
CA LYS A 17 -14.81 -1.67 -7.60
C LYS A 17 -14.83 -2.71 -6.48
N TRP A 18 -13.95 -2.56 -5.51
CA TRP A 18 -13.86 -3.50 -4.40
C TRP A 18 -14.88 -3.16 -3.32
N GLU A 19 -15.43 -4.17 -2.67
CA GLU A 19 -16.37 -3.95 -1.59
C GLU A 19 -15.65 -3.73 -0.26
N ASN A 20 -16.30 -3.01 0.64
CA ASN A 20 -15.84 -2.82 2.03
C ASN A 20 -14.52 -2.06 2.13
N THR A 21 -14.28 -1.13 1.19
CA THR A 21 -13.10 -0.27 1.25
C THR A 21 -13.47 1.10 1.82
N ALA A 22 -12.51 1.73 2.48
CA ALA A 22 -12.64 3.08 3.00
C ALA A 22 -11.30 3.77 2.90
N SER A 23 -11.30 5.08 3.09
CA SER A 23 -10.07 5.87 3.02
C SER A 23 -9.95 6.75 4.24
N LYS A 24 -8.72 7.04 4.64
CA LYS A 24 -8.45 7.84 5.83
C LYS A 24 -7.12 8.56 5.66
N LYS A 25 -7.11 9.86 5.99
CA LYS A 25 -5.85 10.60 5.97
C LYS A 25 -5.14 10.43 7.30
N MET A 26 -3.86 10.14 7.27
CA MET A 26 -3.05 10.02 8.48
C MET A 26 -1.57 10.10 8.14
N PHE A 27 -0.77 10.56 9.11
CA PHE A 27 0.69 10.70 8.97
C PHE A 27 1.12 11.57 7.79
N GLY A 28 0.29 12.54 7.40
CA GLY A 28 0.59 13.36 6.23
C GLY A 28 0.38 12.65 4.91
N GLY A 29 -0.21 11.46 4.92
CA GLY A 29 -0.52 10.69 3.74
C GLY A 29 -1.97 10.28 3.73
N VAL A 30 -2.29 9.28 2.92
CA VAL A 30 -3.63 8.72 2.83
C VAL A 30 -3.52 7.21 2.90
N CYS A 31 -4.47 6.58 3.59
CA CYS A 31 -4.51 5.13 3.74
C CYS A 31 -5.85 4.61 3.27
N HIS A 32 -5.82 3.40 2.72
CA HIS A 32 -7.03 2.72 2.30
C HIS A 32 -7.21 1.45 3.13
N LEU A 33 -8.45 1.20 3.52
CA LEU A 33 -8.78 0.10 4.40
C LEU A 33 -9.69 -0.90 3.68
N LEU A 34 -9.54 -2.16 4.01
CA LEU A 34 -10.43 -3.24 3.54
C LEU A 34 -10.95 -3.96 4.77
N ASN A 35 -12.26 -4.01 4.93
CA ASN A 35 -12.91 -4.56 6.12
C ASN A 35 -12.38 -3.92 7.41
N GLY A 36 -12.07 -2.63 7.35
CA GLY A 36 -11.55 -1.90 8.49
C GLY A 36 -10.05 -2.04 8.73
N ASN A 37 -9.37 -2.88 7.94
CA ASN A 37 -7.93 -3.09 8.06
C ASN A 37 -7.19 -2.33 6.97
N MET A 38 -6.19 -1.56 7.39
CA MET A 38 -5.34 -0.83 6.46
C MET A 38 -4.56 -1.82 5.58
N PHE A 39 -4.54 -1.60 4.27
CA PHE A 39 -3.81 -2.50 3.37
C PHE A 39 -2.88 -1.76 2.42
N CYS A 40 -3.12 -0.50 2.15
CA CYS A 40 -2.22 0.30 1.31
C CYS A 40 -2.41 1.77 1.60
N GLY A 41 -1.56 2.58 0.99
CA GLY A 41 -1.67 4.02 1.12
C GLY A 41 -0.60 4.71 0.31
N VAL A 42 -0.53 6.03 0.47
CA VAL A 42 0.47 6.86 -0.17
C VAL A 42 1.12 7.73 0.90
N TYR A 43 2.46 7.75 0.92
CA TYR A 43 3.22 8.60 1.81
C TYR A 43 4.32 9.26 0.97
N LYS A 44 4.31 10.59 0.92
CA LYS A 44 5.17 11.33 0.01
C LYS A 44 4.92 10.81 -1.42
N ASN A 45 5.94 10.32 -2.11
CA ASN A 45 5.76 9.76 -3.45
C ASN A 45 5.96 8.24 -3.48
N PHE A 46 5.65 7.58 -2.35
CA PHE A 46 5.76 6.13 -2.22
C PHE A 46 4.39 5.50 -2.10
N LEU A 47 4.25 4.32 -2.70
CA LEU A 47 3.11 3.45 -2.45
C LEU A 47 3.44 2.63 -1.19
N ILE A 48 2.55 2.66 -0.21
CA ILE A 48 2.69 1.91 1.02
C ILE A 48 1.84 0.66 0.92
N LEU A 49 2.42 -0.49 1.27
CA LEU A 49 1.70 -1.77 1.17
C LEU A 49 1.88 -2.58 2.45
N ARG A 50 0.78 -3.17 2.92
CA ARG A 50 0.80 -4.10 4.03
C ARG A 50 0.71 -5.51 3.46
N LEU A 51 1.82 -6.25 3.52
CA LEU A 51 1.93 -7.56 2.88
C LEU A 51 2.10 -8.71 3.86
N GLY A 52 2.21 -8.41 5.16
CA GLY A 52 2.56 -9.40 6.14
C GLY A 52 4.06 -9.64 6.16
N VAL A 53 4.55 -10.33 7.19
CA VAL A 53 6.00 -10.52 7.35
C VAL A 53 6.59 -11.28 6.16
N GLN A 54 5.98 -12.39 5.79
CA GLN A 54 6.50 -13.21 4.69
C GLN A 54 6.41 -12.49 3.35
N GLY A 55 5.28 -11.85 3.07
CA GLY A 55 5.09 -11.11 1.82
C GLY A 55 6.02 -9.92 1.70
N SER A 56 6.29 -9.23 2.81
CA SER A 56 7.19 -8.09 2.79
C SER A 56 8.65 -8.52 2.57
N GLU A 57 9.06 -9.65 3.14
CA GLU A 57 10.40 -10.17 2.89
C GLU A 57 10.62 -10.49 1.42
N GLU A 58 9.64 -11.13 0.80
CA GLU A 58 9.71 -11.42 -0.63
C GLU A 58 9.75 -10.12 -1.45
N ALA A 59 8.91 -9.15 -1.10
CA ALA A 59 8.84 -7.89 -1.82
C ALA A 59 10.15 -7.10 -1.75
N LEU A 60 10.84 -7.17 -0.62
CA LEU A 60 12.09 -6.43 -0.45
C LEU A 60 13.20 -6.90 -1.39
N GLY A 61 13.05 -8.07 -1.99
CA GLY A 61 13.98 -8.53 -3.01
C GLY A 61 13.72 -7.97 -4.40
N ARG A 62 12.66 -7.18 -4.57
CA ARG A 62 12.29 -6.62 -5.88
C ARG A 62 12.86 -5.21 -6.04
N PRO A 63 13.09 -4.78 -7.31
CA PRO A 63 13.54 -3.40 -7.56
C PRO A 63 12.52 -2.38 -7.03
N TYR A 64 13.04 -1.23 -6.59
CA TYR A 64 12.23 -0.09 -6.17
C TYR A 64 11.40 -0.31 -4.90
N VAL A 65 11.66 -1.39 -4.17
CA VAL A 65 10.97 -1.70 -2.91
C VAL A 65 11.93 -1.54 -1.75
N LYS A 66 11.47 -0.88 -0.69
CA LYS A 66 12.27 -0.73 0.53
C LYS A 66 11.37 -0.91 1.74
N SER A 67 11.99 -1.14 2.90
CA SER A 67 11.21 -1.28 4.13
C SER A 67 10.54 0.04 4.50
N MET A 68 9.38 -0.07 5.11
CA MET A 68 8.65 1.10 5.57
C MET A 68 9.25 1.59 6.88
N ASP A 69 9.78 2.81 6.87
CA ASP A 69 10.46 3.35 8.03
C ASP A 69 10.07 4.80 8.35
N ILE A 70 8.78 5.12 8.21
CA ILE A 70 8.27 6.47 8.41
C ILE A 70 8.69 7.02 9.78
N THR A 71 8.77 6.16 10.79
CA THR A 71 9.12 6.57 12.15
C THR A 71 10.60 6.41 12.46
N GLY A 72 11.43 6.14 11.45
CA GLY A 72 12.86 5.91 11.65
C GLY A 72 13.24 4.48 11.96
N LYS A 73 12.28 3.59 12.10
CA LYS A 73 12.51 2.16 12.33
C LYS A 73 11.69 1.36 11.33
N PRO A 74 12.26 0.27 10.78
CA PRO A 74 11.48 -0.58 9.87
C PRO A 74 10.26 -1.16 10.57
N ILE A 75 9.14 -1.17 9.86
CA ILE A 75 7.89 -1.74 10.36
C ILE A 75 7.68 -3.07 9.66
N LYS A 76 7.70 -4.16 10.43
CA LYS A 76 7.54 -5.50 9.87
C LYS A 76 6.18 -5.66 9.20
N GLY A 77 6.18 -6.30 8.04
CA GLY A 77 4.95 -6.57 7.32
C GLY A 77 4.54 -5.47 6.37
N TRP A 78 5.29 -4.37 6.33
CA TRP A 78 5.01 -3.23 5.48
C TRP A 78 6.19 -2.91 4.58
N VAL A 79 5.91 -2.44 3.36
CA VAL A 79 6.95 -1.99 2.44
C VAL A 79 6.53 -0.69 1.77
N MET A 80 7.51 0.01 1.22
CA MET A 80 7.30 1.20 0.41
C MET A 80 7.83 0.93 -0.99
N VAL A 81 7.03 1.24 -2.00
CA VAL A 81 7.41 1.07 -3.40
C VAL A 81 7.58 2.43 -4.05
N GLN A 82 8.73 2.65 -4.69
CA GLN A 82 9.01 3.89 -5.39
C GLN A 82 8.18 3.98 -6.67
N LYS A 83 7.99 5.20 -7.17
CA LYS A 83 7.20 5.43 -8.39
C LYS A 83 7.67 4.58 -9.57
N GLN A 84 8.96 4.35 -9.66
CA GLN A 84 9.53 3.55 -10.74
C GLN A 84 9.02 2.12 -10.74
N GLY A 85 8.57 1.62 -9.59
CA GLY A 85 8.02 0.26 -9.47
C GLY A 85 6.55 0.15 -9.81
N ILE A 86 5.88 1.28 -10.08
CA ILE A 86 4.46 1.30 -10.38
C ILE A 86 4.16 2.19 -11.59
N VAL A 87 5.07 2.20 -12.56
CA VAL A 87 4.91 3.05 -13.74
C VAL A 87 3.66 2.71 -14.53
N ASN A 88 3.37 1.43 -14.71
CA ASN A 88 2.16 1.03 -15.42
C ASN A 88 1.10 0.51 -14.45
N ASP A 89 -0.16 0.56 -14.90
CA ASP A 89 -1.27 0.19 -14.04
C ASP A 89 -1.32 -1.29 -13.71
N GLU A 90 -0.77 -2.14 -14.57
CA GLU A 90 -0.71 -3.57 -14.30
C GLU A 90 0.17 -3.86 -13.10
N GLU A 91 1.32 -3.19 -13.01
CA GLU A 91 2.20 -3.36 -11.85
C GLU A 91 1.54 -2.84 -10.57
N LEU A 92 0.90 -1.68 -10.66
CA LEU A 92 0.19 -1.12 -9.52
C LEU A 92 -0.93 -2.06 -9.06
N ALA A 93 -1.73 -2.56 -10.01
CA ALA A 93 -2.81 -3.47 -9.67
C ALA A 93 -2.29 -4.76 -9.03
N ALA A 94 -1.18 -5.29 -9.53
CA ALA A 94 -0.60 -6.50 -8.97
C ALA A 94 -0.17 -6.29 -7.51
N TRP A 95 0.44 -5.14 -7.21
CA TRP A 95 0.81 -4.82 -5.84
C TRP A 95 -0.41 -4.70 -4.93
N LEU A 96 -1.47 -4.04 -5.41
CA LEU A 96 -2.68 -3.87 -4.63
C LEU A 96 -3.38 -5.21 -4.38
N GLU A 97 -3.36 -6.12 -5.37
CA GLU A 97 -3.94 -7.44 -5.19
C GLU A 97 -3.18 -8.25 -4.13
N ARG A 98 -1.87 -8.11 -4.08
CA ARG A 98 -1.08 -8.79 -3.05
C ARG A 98 -1.44 -8.27 -1.66
N ALA A 99 -1.59 -6.96 -1.52
CA ALA A 99 -1.99 -6.38 -0.24
C ALA A 99 -3.42 -6.78 0.14
N LYS A 100 -4.32 -6.82 -0.85
CA LYS A 100 -5.69 -7.27 -0.63
C LYS A 100 -5.74 -8.71 -0.13
N LYS A 101 -4.95 -9.58 -0.74
CA LYS A 101 -4.91 -10.97 -0.35
C LYS A 101 -4.49 -11.12 1.10
N TYR A 102 -3.49 -10.36 1.53
CA TYR A 102 -3.08 -10.38 2.92
C TYR A 102 -4.16 -9.82 3.84
N ALA A 103 -4.73 -8.67 3.48
CA ALA A 103 -5.74 -8.02 4.33
C ALA A 103 -6.96 -8.90 4.56
N ARG A 104 -7.31 -9.73 3.58
CA ARG A 104 -8.45 -10.64 3.70
C ARG A 104 -8.20 -11.77 4.69
N THR A 105 -6.96 -12.00 5.08
CA THR A 105 -6.66 -12.99 6.12
C THR A 105 -6.85 -12.43 7.52
N LEU A 106 -7.02 -11.10 7.64
CA LEU A 106 -7.17 -10.45 8.93
C LEU A 106 -8.63 -10.40 9.34
N PRO A 107 -8.92 -10.50 10.66
CA PRO A 107 -10.29 -10.34 11.12
C PRO A 107 -10.83 -8.96 10.76
N PRO A 108 -12.07 -8.85 10.30
CA PRO A 108 -12.69 -7.54 10.04
C PRO A 108 -12.76 -6.71 11.30
N LYS A 109 -12.65 -5.40 11.12
CA LYS A 109 -12.77 -4.47 12.24
C LYS A 109 -14.05 -3.67 12.16
#